data_f414b05c9af1c676860afa05430bc143
#
_entry.id   f414b05c9af1c676860afa05430bc143
#
_cell.length_a   1.000
_cell.length_b   1.000
_cell.length_c   1.000
_cell.angle_alpha   90.00
_cell.angle_beta   90.00
_cell.angle_gamma   90.00
#
_symmetry.space_group_name_H-M   'P 1'
#
loop_
_entity.id
_entity.type
_entity.pdbx_description
1 polymer ?
#
loop_
_entity_poly.entity_id
_entity_poly.type
_entity_poly.pdbx_seq_one_letter_code
_entity_poly.pdbx_strand_id
1 'polypeptide(L)'
;MSSAMAQPPPKDSNNYVPGLGDLMGSLQVQHGKLWFAGEQHNWLLAAYAVDAVKEGIADMIVLRPRYKGESIVDMLTLLTAKPLQDLDEAVEAEDSALFIQAYDLLTEGCNVCHSNHDYGFIAIQRPTAPAWTNLRYRP
;
A
#
# COMPACT_ATOMS: atom_id res chain seq x y z
N MET A 1 28.47 33.26 -14.32
CA MET A 1 27.12 33.71 -13.89
C MET A 1 26.41 32.48 -13.33
N SER A 2 26.24 32.44 -12.03
CA SER A 2 25.52 31.35 -11.38
C SER A 2 24.02 31.62 -11.54
N SER A 3 23.33 30.78 -12.31
CA SER A 3 21.86 30.81 -12.34
C SER A 3 21.36 30.30 -11.00
N ALA A 4 20.92 31.19 -10.15
CA ALA A 4 20.20 30.82 -8.94
C ALA A 4 18.94 30.07 -9.37
N MET A 5 18.92 28.75 -9.14
CA MET A 5 17.70 27.97 -9.28
C MET A 5 16.68 28.53 -8.29
N ALA A 6 15.58 29.07 -8.80
CA ALA A 6 14.50 29.54 -7.97
C ALA A 6 14.01 28.37 -7.08
N GLN A 7 14.07 28.54 -5.78
CA GLN A 7 13.50 27.57 -4.85
C GLN A 7 12.00 27.48 -5.10
N PRO A 8 11.43 26.27 -5.13
CA PRO A 8 9.98 26.14 -5.22
C PRO A 8 9.35 26.86 -4.01
N PRO A 9 8.15 27.44 -4.19
CA PRO A 9 7.47 28.10 -3.09
C PRO A 9 7.26 27.14 -1.92
N PRO A 10 7.31 27.62 -0.66
CA PRO A 10 7.05 26.79 0.50
C PRO A 10 5.67 26.15 0.35
N LYS A 11 5.60 24.85 0.58
CA LYS A 11 4.32 24.13 0.57
C LYS A 11 3.49 24.63 1.75
N ASP A 12 2.34 25.23 1.45
CA ASP A 12 1.38 25.60 2.48
C ASP A 12 0.87 24.32 3.15
N SER A 13 1.16 24.15 4.45
CA SER A 13 0.80 22.96 5.20
C SER A 13 -0.71 22.71 5.25
N ASN A 14 -1.53 23.74 5.06
CA ASN A 14 -2.99 23.61 5.06
C ASN A 14 -3.55 23.12 3.71
N ASN A 15 -2.78 23.25 2.62
CA ASN A 15 -3.18 22.89 1.26
C ASN A 15 -2.28 21.80 0.65
N TYR A 16 -1.40 21.19 1.44
CA TYR A 16 -0.51 20.16 0.93
C TYR A 16 -1.28 18.85 0.67
N VAL A 17 -1.24 18.39 -0.57
CA VAL A 17 -1.78 17.09 -0.97
C VAL A 17 -0.62 16.24 -1.47
N PRO A 18 -0.35 15.07 -0.85
CA PRO A 18 0.71 14.17 -1.31
C PRO A 18 0.50 13.75 -2.77
N GLY A 19 1.59 13.56 -3.50
CA GLY A 19 1.52 12.96 -4.83
C GLY A 19 1.14 11.49 -4.76
N LEU A 20 0.62 10.93 -5.86
CA LEU A 20 0.28 9.50 -5.90
C LEU A 20 1.49 8.62 -5.62
N GLY A 21 2.68 8.98 -6.11
CA GLY A 21 3.92 8.26 -5.82
C GLY A 21 4.27 8.24 -4.33
N ASP A 22 4.03 9.32 -3.59
CA ASP A 22 4.24 9.38 -2.14
C ASP A 22 3.25 8.45 -1.41
N LEU A 23 1.99 8.46 -1.82
CA LEU A 23 0.95 7.57 -1.26
C LEU A 23 1.28 6.10 -1.55
N MET A 24 1.72 5.78 -2.78
CA MET A 24 2.14 4.43 -3.15
C MET A 24 3.37 3.98 -2.38
N GLY A 25 4.35 4.86 -2.14
CA GLY A 25 5.52 4.54 -1.33
C GLY A 25 5.15 4.19 0.10
N SER A 26 4.26 4.94 0.73
CA SER A 26 3.72 4.63 2.05
C SER A 26 2.95 3.31 2.07
N LEU A 27 2.14 3.04 1.05
CA LEU A 27 1.41 1.79 0.90
C LEU A 27 2.36 0.59 0.77
N GLN A 28 3.44 0.74 0.00
CA GLN A 28 4.46 -0.30 -0.16
C GLN A 28 5.10 -0.67 1.18
N VAL A 29 5.38 0.30 2.02
CA VAL A 29 5.92 0.07 3.38
C VAL A 29 4.92 -0.76 4.21
N GLN A 30 3.65 -0.39 4.22
CA GLN A 30 2.63 -1.11 4.98
C GLN A 30 2.37 -2.52 4.43
N HIS A 31 2.41 -2.70 3.13
CA HIS A 31 2.32 -4.01 2.48
C HIS A 31 3.45 -4.95 2.94
N GLY A 32 4.68 -4.44 3.01
CA GLY A 32 5.82 -5.22 3.50
C GLY A 32 5.70 -5.58 4.99
N LYS A 33 5.32 -4.62 5.83
CA LYS A 33 5.10 -4.86 7.27
C LYS A 33 4.00 -5.87 7.52
N LEU A 34 2.92 -5.82 6.75
CA LEU A 34 1.82 -6.77 6.84
C LEU A 34 2.29 -8.22 6.63
N TRP A 35 3.12 -8.45 5.61
CA TRP A 35 3.65 -9.78 5.35
C TRP A 35 4.36 -10.38 6.56
N PHE A 36 5.33 -9.65 7.11
CA PHE A 36 6.12 -10.16 8.23
C PHE A 36 5.29 -10.32 9.51
N ALA A 37 4.32 -9.45 9.74
CA ALA A 37 3.40 -9.60 10.87
C ALA A 37 2.60 -10.90 10.78
N GLY A 38 2.00 -11.18 9.61
CA GLY A 38 1.23 -12.40 9.39
C GLY A 38 2.09 -13.67 9.39
N GLU A 39 3.26 -13.61 8.75
CA GLU A 39 4.22 -14.73 8.72
C GLU A 39 4.68 -15.13 10.14
N GLN A 40 4.87 -14.15 11.02
CA GLN A 40 5.27 -14.38 12.41
C GLN A 40 4.09 -14.62 13.36
N HIS A 41 2.88 -14.70 12.85
CA HIS A 41 1.64 -14.89 13.62
C HIS A 41 1.41 -13.77 14.67
N ASN A 42 1.91 -12.57 14.40
CA ASN A 42 1.60 -11.40 15.19
C ASN A 42 0.30 -10.77 14.68
N TRP A 43 -0.82 -11.38 15.07
CA TRP A 43 -2.13 -11.04 14.53
C TRP A 43 -2.60 -9.62 14.91
N LEU A 44 -2.18 -9.12 16.06
CA LEU A 44 -2.46 -7.73 16.44
C LEU A 44 -1.73 -6.73 15.54
N LEU A 45 -0.46 -6.99 15.25
CA LEU A 45 0.30 -6.16 14.32
C LEU A 45 -0.22 -6.32 12.88
N ALA A 46 -0.61 -7.54 12.50
CA ALA A 46 -1.23 -7.78 11.18
C ALA A 46 -2.53 -7.01 11.01
N ALA A 47 -3.40 -6.99 12.02
CA ALA A 47 -4.64 -6.22 12.01
C ALA A 47 -4.35 -4.72 11.82
N TYR A 48 -3.39 -4.18 12.56
CA TYR A 48 -2.96 -2.79 12.42
C TYR A 48 -2.45 -2.49 11.00
N ALA A 49 -1.64 -3.39 10.44
CA ALA A 49 -1.09 -3.21 9.09
C ALA A 49 -2.16 -3.33 7.99
N VAL A 50 -3.16 -4.21 8.14
CA VAL A 50 -4.31 -4.26 7.22
C VAL A 50 -5.06 -2.93 7.24
N ASP A 51 -5.33 -2.38 8.41
CA ASP A 51 -6.01 -1.09 8.54
C ASP A 51 -5.19 0.03 7.89
N ALA A 52 -3.87 0.04 8.08
CA ALA A 52 -2.98 1.01 7.44
C ALA A 52 -3.00 0.90 5.90
N VAL A 53 -3.07 -0.31 5.35
CA VAL A 53 -3.23 -0.52 3.90
C VAL A 53 -4.58 0.02 3.42
N LYS A 54 -5.66 -0.26 4.14
CA LYS A 54 -7.00 0.26 3.79
C LYS A 54 -7.05 1.78 3.82
N GLU A 55 -6.47 2.41 4.84
CA GLU A 55 -6.39 3.87 4.93
C GLU A 55 -5.59 4.45 3.76
N GLY A 56 -4.47 3.85 3.40
CA GLY A 56 -3.67 4.28 2.26
C GLY A 56 -4.44 4.23 0.94
N ILE A 57 -5.21 3.17 0.71
CA ILE A 57 -6.06 3.04 -0.48
C ILE A 57 -7.19 4.08 -0.45
N ALA A 58 -7.83 4.29 0.70
CA ALA A 58 -8.87 5.30 0.87
C ALA A 58 -8.34 6.71 0.60
N ASP A 59 -7.15 7.01 1.08
CA ASP A 59 -6.48 8.29 0.82
C ASP A 59 -6.22 8.52 -0.67
N MET A 60 -5.77 7.49 -1.39
CA MET A 60 -5.60 7.58 -2.85
C MET A 60 -6.90 7.90 -3.56
N ILE A 61 -7.99 7.25 -3.19
CA ILE A 61 -9.31 7.44 -3.78
C ILE A 61 -9.81 8.88 -3.55
N VAL A 62 -9.58 9.42 -2.37
CA VAL A 62 -10.03 10.77 -2.00
C VAL A 62 -9.10 11.85 -2.56
N LEU A 63 -7.79 11.68 -2.41
CA LEU A 63 -6.80 12.72 -2.71
C LEU A 63 -6.30 12.70 -4.15
N ARG A 64 -6.25 11.52 -4.76
CA ARG A 64 -5.72 11.31 -6.13
C ARG A 64 -6.62 10.38 -6.94
N PRO A 65 -7.91 10.70 -7.11
CA PRO A 65 -8.84 9.82 -7.82
C PRO A 65 -8.51 9.67 -9.31
N ARG A 66 -7.74 10.58 -9.85
CA ARG A 66 -7.30 10.58 -11.25
C ARG A 66 -5.78 10.71 -11.32
N TYR A 67 -5.19 9.98 -12.24
CA TYR A 67 -3.76 10.07 -12.54
C TYR A 67 -3.57 10.19 -14.06
N LYS A 68 -2.86 11.24 -14.50
CA LYS A 68 -2.68 11.57 -15.92
C LYS A 68 -3.99 11.58 -16.72
N GLY A 69 -5.04 12.11 -16.12
CA GLY A 69 -6.36 12.24 -16.75
C GLY A 69 -7.25 11.01 -16.64
N GLU A 70 -6.74 9.87 -16.18
CA GLU A 70 -7.49 8.62 -16.03
C GLU A 70 -7.96 8.41 -14.59
N SER A 71 -9.17 7.85 -14.42
CA SER A 71 -9.67 7.43 -13.12
C SER A 71 -8.96 6.15 -12.67
N ILE A 72 -8.51 6.13 -11.42
CA ILE A 72 -7.95 4.92 -10.80
C ILE A 72 -8.92 4.28 -9.80
N VAL A 73 -10.02 4.95 -9.47
CA VAL A 73 -10.91 4.56 -8.37
C VAL A 73 -11.56 3.20 -8.60
N ASP A 74 -12.17 3.00 -9.77
CA ASP A 74 -12.91 1.77 -10.06
C ASP A 74 -11.99 0.55 -10.08
N MET A 75 -10.84 0.65 -10.74
CA MET A 75 -9.88 -0.44 -10.81
C MET A 75 -9.26 -0.73 -9.44
N LEU A 76 -8.85 0.32 -8.72
CA LEU A 76 -8.27 0.17 -7.39
C LEU A 76 -9.26 -0.50 -6.43
N THR A 77 -10.52 -0.08 -6.45
CA THR A 77 -11.59 -0.67 -5.63
C THR A 77 -11.85 -2.13 -6.02
N LEU A 78 -12.01 -2.40 -7.33
CA LEU A 78 -12.26 -3.75 -7.84
C LEU A 78 -11.17 -4.74 -7.44
N LEU A 79 -9.90 -4.33 -7.54
CA LEU A 79 -8.76 -5.22 -7.33
C LEU A 79 -8.41 -5.41 -5.85
N THR A 80 -8.82 -4.51 -4.96
CA THR A 80 -8.39 -4.53 -3.56
C THR A 80 -9.49 -4.91 -2.57
N ALA A 81 -10.77 -4.72 -2.91
CA ALA A 81 -11.88 -4.91 -1.97
C ALA A 81 -11.96 -6.33 -1.41
N LYS A 82 -11.97 -7.34 -2.25
CA LYS A 82 -12.07 -8.73 -1.84
C LYS A 82 -10.83 -9.21 -1.08
N PRO A 83 -9.59 -9.00 -1.59
CA PRO A 83 -8.39 -9.37 -0.85
C PRO A 83 -8.30 -8.72 0.54
N LEU A 84 -8.69 -7.46 0.68
CA LEU A 84 -8.67 -6.79 1.98
C LEU A 84 -9.71 -7.36 2.94
N GLN A 85 -10.90 -7.70 2.46
CA GLN A 85 -11.90 -8.40 3.26
C GLN A 85 -11.38 -9.76 3.73
N ASP A 86 -10.78 -10.53 2.83
CA ASP A 86 -10.21 -11.84 3.15
C ASP A 86 -9.05 -11.73 4.15
N LEU A 87 -8.25 -10.67 4.07
CA LEU A 87 -7.20 -10.39 5.05
C LEU A 87 -7.78 -10.08 6.44
N ASP A 88 -8.85 -9.30 6.53
CA ASP A 88 -9.55 -9.09 7.80
C ASP A 88 -10.04 -10.39 8.42
N GLU A 89 -10.69 -11.23 7.61
CA GLU A 89 -11.20 -12.53 8.05
C GLU A 89 -10.07 -13.46 8.50
N ALA A 90 -8.97 -13.50 7.74
CA ALA A 90 -7.80 -14.31 8.06
C ALA A 90 -7.15 -13.88 9.39
N VAL A 91 -7.00 -12.58 9.59
CA VAL A 91 -6.40 -12.02 10.81
C VAL A 91 -7.30 -12.27 12.01
N GLU A 92 -8.62 -12.06 11.88
CA GLU A 92 -9.58 -12.32 12.96
C GLU A 92 -9.60 -13.82 13.35
N ALA A 93 -9.54 -14.71 12.36
CA ALA A 93 -9.52 -16.14 12.58
C ALA A 93 -8.13 -16.70 12.91
N GLU A 94 -7.09 -15.87 12.86
CA GLU A 94 -5.69 -16.30 13.01
C GLU A 94 -5.34 -17.43 12.02
N ASP A 95 -5.87 -17.36 10.80
CA ASP A 95 -5.73 -18.35 9.74
C ASP A 95 -4.58 -17.99 8.79
N SER A 96 -3.44 -18.67 8.98
CA SER A 96 -2.23 -18.43 8.18
C SER A 96 -2.40 -18.78 6.71
N ALA A 97 -3.13 -19.83 6.38
CA ALA A 97 -3.32 -20.25 4.98
C ALA A 97 -4.17 -19.23 4.22
N LEU A 98 -5.28 -18.77 4.83
CA LEU A 98 -6.12 -17.73 4.26
C LEU A 98 -5.36 -16.41 4.16
N PHE A 99 -4.55 -16.05 5.17
CA PHE A 99 -3.71 -14.85 5.16
C PHE A 99 -2.77 -14.83 3.96
N ILE A 100 -2.03 -15.91 3.71
CA ILE A 100 -1.09 -16.02 2.60
C ILE A 100 -1.82 -15.88 1.26
N GLN A 101 -2.94 -16.57 1.09
CA GLN A 101 -3.74 -16.50 -0.12
C GLN A 101 -4.27 -15.10 -0.38
N ALA A 102 -4.84 -14.46 0.63
CA ALA A 102 -5.38 -13.11 0.54
C ALA A 102 -4.29 -12.06 0.27
N TYR A 103 -3.13 -12.20 0.92
CA TYR A 103 -1.97 -11.35 0.69
C TYR A 103 -1.49 -11.42 -0.76
N ASP A 104 -1.36 -12.62 -1.31
CA ASP A 104 -0.93 -12.82 -2.69
C ASP A 104 -1.94 -12.25 -3.69
N LEU A 105 -3.24 -12.39 -3.43
CA LEU A 105 -4.28 -11.77 -4.26
C LEU A 105 -4.23 -10.25 -4.22
N LEU A 106 -3.99 -9.66 -3.06
CA LEU A 106 -3.78 -8.22 -2.94
C LEU A 106 -2.57 -7.76 -3.75
N THR A 107 -1.46 -8.47 -3.65
CA THR A 107 -0.23 -8.20 -4.38
C THR A 107 -0.45 -8.30 -5.89
N GLU A 108 -1.15 -9.32 -6.36
CA GLU A 108 -1.55 -9.47 -7.76
C GLU A 108 -2.40 -8.29 -8.23
N GLY A 109 -3.36 -7.85 -7.43
CA GLY A 109 -4.19 -6.68 -7.71
C GLY A 109 -3.37 -5.40 -7.88
N CYS A 110 -2.36 -5.19 -7.04
CA CYS A 110 -1.41 -4.08 -7.18
C CYS A 110 -0.72 -4.12 -8.56
N ASN A 111 -0.24 -5.28 -8.95
CA ASN A 111 0.49 -5.47 -10.21
C ASN A 111 -0.41 -5.34 -11.45
N VAL A 112 -1.65 -5.81 -11.38
CA VAL A 112 -2.62 -5.63 -12.47
C VAL A 112 -2.90 -4.15 -12.71
N CYS A 113 -3.13 -3.38 -11.65
CA CYS A 113 -3.33 -1.93 -11.76
C CYS A 113 -2.10 -1.23 -12.36
N HIS A 114 -0.90 -1.55 -11.87
CA HIS A 114 0.35 -1.00 -12.41
C HIS A 114 0.51 -1.31 -13.89
N SER A 115 0.28 -2.53 -14.32
CA SER A 115 0.41 -2.93 -15.72
C SER A 115 -0.60 -2.20 -16.61
N ASN A 116 -1.83 -2.01 -16.14
CA ASN A 116 -2.87 -1.31 -16.89
C ASN A 116 -2.62 0.20 -17.06
N HIS A 117 -1.75 0.76 -16.23
CA HIS A 117 -1.39 2.18 -16.27
C HIS A 117 0.05 2.43 -16.75
N ASP A 118 0.64 1.47 -17.47
CA ASP A 118 2.02 1.55 -18.02
C ASP A 118 3.12 1.63 -16.93
N TYR A 119 2.85 1.14 -15.73
CA TYR A 119 3.79 1.04 -14.62
C TYR A 119 4.15 -0.40 -14.25
N GLY A 120 4.05 -1.34 -15.22
CA GLY A 120 4.36 -2.75 -14.98
C GLY A 120 5.79 -3.02 -14.50
N PHE A 121 6.71 -2.09 -14.70
CA PHE A 121 8.07 -2.15 -14.15
C PHE A 121 8.13 -1.91 -12.64
N ILE A 122 7.05 -1.42 -12.02
CA ILE A 122 6.88 -1.36 -10.57
C ILE A 122 6.14 -2.65 -10.15
N ALA A 123 6.90 -3.72 -10.03
CA ALA A 123 6.36 -5.03 -9.70
C ALA A 123 6.46 -5.28 -8.17
N ILE A 124 5.31 -5.46 -7.56
CA ILE A 124 5.20 -5.73 -6.13
C ILE A 124 5.28 -7.24 -5.90
N GLN A 125 5.95 -7.65 -4.83
CA GLN A 125 6.15 -9.05 -4.47
C GLN A 125 6.12 -9.23 -2.95
N ARG A 126 6.08 -10.47 -2.49
CA ARG A 126 6.34 -10.75 -1.08
C ARG A 126 7.74 -10.23 -0.74
N PRO A 127 7.89 -9.50 0.37
CA PRO A 127 9.23 -9.06 0.79
C PRO A 127 10.06 -10.26 1.23
N THR A 128 11.37 -10.21 0.96
CA THR A 128 12.30 -11.29 1.31
C THR A 128 13.03 -11.05 2.63
N ALA A 129 13.13 -9.79 3.03
CA ALA A 129 13.73 -9.39 4.29
C ALA A 129 13.08 -8.11 4.80
N PRO A 130 12.93 -7.92 6.13
CA PRO A 130 12.39 -6.68 6.68
C PRO A 130 13.33 -5.51 6.37
N ALA A 131 12.79 -4.46 5.73
CA ALA A 131 13.53 -3.22 5.51
C ALA A 131 13.71 -2.42 6.80
N TRP A 132 12.79 -2.58 7.75
CA TRP A 132 12.74 -1.85 9.01
C TRP A 132 13.05 -2.78 10.17
N THR A 133 14.27 -2.72 10.69
CA THR A 133 14.75 -3.63 11.74
C THR A 133 14.47 -3.15 13.15
N ASN A 134 13.93 -1.95 13.32
CA ASN A 134 13.52 -1.39 14.60
C ASN A 134 12.06 -1.69 14.99
N LEU A 135 11.40 -2.59 14.26
CA LEU A 135 10.07 -3.10 14.56
C LEU A 135 10.16 -4.61 14.83
N ARG A 136 9.59 -5.04 15.96
CA ARG A 136 9.49 -6.47 16.27
C ARG A 136 8.24 -7.06 15.61
N TYR A 137 8.44 -8.00 14.70
CA TYR A 137 7.35 -8.69 14.00
C TYR A 137 6.81 -9.89 14.77
N ARG A 138 7.64 -10.52 15.60
CA ARG A 138 7.19 -11.61 16.48
C ARG A 138 6.27 -11.07 17.58
N PRO A 139 5.29 -11.87 17.99
CA PRO A 139 4.40 -11.52 19.10
C PRO A 139 5.12 -11.18 20.39
#